data_ccdf3bebe8633227b0bd27be2a226612
#
_entry.id   ccdf3bebe8633227b0bd27be2a226612
#
_cell.length_a   1.000
_cell.length_b   1.000
_cell.length_c   1.000
_cell.angle_alpha   90.00
_cell.angle_beta   90.00
_cell.angle_gamma   90.00
#
_symmetry.space_group_name_H-M   'P 1'
#
loop_
_entity.id
_entity.type
_entity.pdbx_description
1 polymer ?
#
loop_
_entity_poly.entity_id
_entity_poly.type
_entity_poly.pdbx_seq_one_letter_code
_entity_poly.pdbx_strand_id
1 'polypeptide(L)'
;MNKKAISILLTAAMGVSVLAAGTVTVSAAEKKDKYVIGMSQCNLGEPWRVAMNDQIAMAAEKHPEFEVIFADAAQDNSKQIADIENFVQMGVDLIITSPNEATPLTNAVS
;
A
#
# COMPACT_ATOMS: atom_id res chain seq x y z
N MET A 1 29.30 -3.85 -40.60
CA MET A 1 28.13 -3.56 -41.42
C MET A 1 26.90 -3.40 -40.56
N ASN A 2 26.36 -4.47 -40.11
CA ASN A 2 25.20 -4.43 -39.27
C ASN A 2 25.43 -3.69 -37.95
N LYS A 3 26.62 -3.73 -37.45
CA LYS A 3 27.01 -3.05 -36.21
C LYS A 3 26.83 -1.54 -36.27
N LYS A 4 27.12 -0.95 -37.42
CA LYS A 4 26.98 0.49 -37.59
C LYS A 4 25.51 0.92 -37.54
N ALA A 5 24.69 0.16 -38.21
CA ALA A 5 23.24 0.43 -38.22
C ALA A 5 22.66 0.29 -36.83
N ILE A 6 23.06 -0.70 -36.09
CA ILE A 6 22.63 -0.92 -34.73
C ILE A 6 23.01 0.25 -33.82
N SER A 7 24.22 0.77 -34.00
CA SER A 7 24.69 1.90 -33.21
C SER A 7 23.82 3.14 -33.41
N ILE A 8 23.44 3.41 -34.63
CA ILE A 8 22.58 4.54 -34.97
C ILE A 8 21.23 4.39 -34.33
N LEU A 9 20.65 3.20 -34.37
CA LEU A 9 19.39 2.90 -33.76
C LEU A 9 19.42 3.11 -32.25
N LEU A 10 20.48 2.68 -31.61
CA LEU A 10 20.66 2.88 -30.19
C LEU A 10 20.67 4.35 -29.82
N THR A 11 21.36 5.17 -30.59
CA THR A 11 21.40 6.59 -30.33
C THR A 11 20.00 7.22 -30.39
N ALA A 12 19.25 6.86 -31.40
CA ALA A 12 17.89 7.35 -31.54
C ALA A 12 17.01 6.90 -30.38
N ALA A 13 17.15 5.66 -30.00
CA ALA A 13 16.39 5.13 -28.87
C ALA A 13 16.70 5.86 -27.56
N MET A 14 17.95 6.18 -27.34
CA MET A 14 18.33 6.94 -26.15
C MET A 14 17.71 8.33 -26.14
N GLY A 15 17.70 8.99 -27.26
CA GLY A 15 17.05 10.30 -27.36
C GLY A 15 15.58 10.25 -27.02
N VAL A 16 14.90 9.26 -27.52
CA VAL A 16 13.48 9.06 -27.21
C VAL A 16 13.28 8.74 -25.73
N SER A 17 14.16 7.96 -25.18
CA SER A 17 14.07 7.59 -23.75
C SER A 17 14.15 8.82 -22.84
N VAL A 18 15.00 9.75 -23.17
CA VAL A 18 15.13 10.98 -22.39
C VAL A 18 13.83 11.77 -22.39
N LEU A 19 13.20 11.88 -23.54
CA LEU A 19 11.92 12.56 -23.65
C LEU A 19 10.84 11.84 -22.87
N ALA A 20 10.81 10.52 -22.97
CA ALA A 20 9.84 9.73 -22.21
C ALA A 20 10.04 9.87 -20.71
N ALA A 21 11.27 9.96 -20.26
CA ALA A 21 11.56 10.16 -18.85
C ALA A 21 10.94 11.44 -18.29
N GLY A 22 10.89 12.49 -19.09
CA GLY A 22 10.27 13.73 -18.67
C GLY A 22 8.78 13.62 -18.40
N THR A 23 8.10 12.69 -19.05
CA THR A 23 6.66 12.51 -18.88
C THR A 23 6.32 11.54 -17.77
N VAL A 24 7.25 10.74 -17.34
CA VAL A 24 7.04 9.71 -16.30
C VAL A 24 6.57 10.32 -14.99
N THR A 25 7.00 11.51 -14.69
CA THR A 25 6.60 12.18 -13.45
C THR A 25 5.12 12.39 -13.31
N VAL A 26 4.41 12.43 -14.43
CA VAL A 26 2.96 12.66 -14.44
C VAL A 26 2.19 11.38 -14.15
N SER A 27 2.77 10.23 -14.39
CA SER A 27 2.09 8.95 -14.26
C SER A 27 2.26 8.31 -12.89
N ALA A 28 2.20 9.12 -11.84
CA ALA A 28 2.28 8.64 -10.48
C ALA A 28 1.15 7.67 -10.11
N ALA A 29 0.08 7.65 -10.87
CA ALA A 29 -1.08 6.80 -10.64
C ALA A 29 -1.00 5.47 -11.41
N GLU A 30 0.13 4.79 -11.36
CA GLU A 30 0.24 3.47 -11.95
C GLU A 30 -0.66 2.47 -11.26
N LYS A 31 -1.43 1.73 -12.04
CA LYS A 31 -2.18 0.59 -11.53
C LYS A 31 -1.23 -0.57 -11.26
N LYS A 32 -1.38 -1.14 -10.08
CA LYS A 32 -0.71 -2.37 -9.70
C LYS A 32 -1.63 -3.56 -9.95
N ASP A 33 -1.06 -4.72 -10.15
CA ASP A 33 -1.81 -5.97 -10.21
C ASP A 33 -2.30 -6.40 -8.83
N LYS A 34 -1.58 -6.00 -7.80
CA LYS A 34 -1.89 -6.28 -6.39
C LYS A 34 -1.73 -5.04 -5.54
N TYR A 35 -2.68 -4.84 -4.64
CA TYR A 35 -2.62 -3.82 -3.61
C TYR A 35 -2.67 -4.49 -2.25
N VAL A 36 -1.78 -4.11 -1.35
CA VAL A 36 -1.74 -4.61 0.02
C VAL A 36 -2.34 -3.58 0.96
N ILE A 37 -3.30 -4.00 1.74
CA ILE A 37 -4.02 -3.15 2.69
C ILE A 37 -3.73 -3.65 4.10
N GLY A 38 -3.21 -2.78 4.95
CA GLY A 38 -3.06 -3.07 6.37
C GLY A 38 -4.30 -2.61 7.13
N MET A 39 -4.95 -3.52 7.85
CA MET A 39 -6.07 -3.19 8.73
C MET A 39 -5.63 -3.27 10.19
N SER A 40 -5.53 -2.12 10.84
CA SER A 40 -5.19 -2.02 12.26
C SER A 40 -6.47 -1.88 13.08
N GLN A 41 -6.85 -2.96 13.76
CA GLN A 41 -7.99 -3.00 14.66
C GLN A 41 -7.53 -2.80 16.10
N CYS A 42 -8.26 -1.99 16.89
CA CYS A 42 -7.86 -1.72 18.26
C CYS A 42 -8.02 -2.93 19.18
N ASN A 43 -9.06 -3.74 18.96
CA ASN A 43 -9.27 -5.01 19.64
C ASN A 43 -10.34 -5.83 18.91
N LEU A 44 -10.49 -7.09 19.32
CA LEU A 44 -11.51 -8.01 18.79
C LEU A 44 -12.45 -8.50 19.88
N GLY A 45 -12.55 -7.78 21.00
CA GLY A 45 -13.42 -8.16 22.11
C GLY A 45 -14.90 -7.83 21.89
N GLU A 46 -15.20 -6.95 20.96
CA GLU A 46 -16.57 -6.53 20.70
C GLU A 46 -17.07 -7.15 19.37
N PRO A 47 -18.30 -7.70 19.37
CA PRO A 47 -18.82 -8.37 18.16
C PRO A 47 -18.84 -7.51 16.91
N TRP A 48 -19.08 -6.21 17.05
CA TRP A 48 -19.12 -5.31 15.89
C TRP A 48 -17.73 -5.11 15.25
N ARG A 49 -16.66 -5.21 16.06
CA ARG A 49 -15.29 -5.13 15.54
C ARG A 49 -14.89 -6.37 14.77
N VAL A 50 -15.33 -7.53 15.27
CA VAL A 50 -15.16 -8.80 14.54
C VAL A 50 -15.91 -8.73 13.23
N ALA A 51 -17.18 -8.27 13.26
CA ALA A 51 -17.97 -8.11 12.05
C ALA A 51 -17.34 -7.14 11.05
N MET A 52 -16.73 -6.06 11.53
CA MET A 52 -16.00 -5.12 10.68
C MET A 52 -14.85 -5.80 9.93
N ASN A 53 -14.02 -6.56 10.64
CA ASN A 53 -12.93 -7.31 10.02
C ASN A 53 -13.45 -8.35 9.02
N ASP A 54 -14.49 -9.07 9.40
CA ASP A 54 -15.11 -10.08 8.52
C ASP A 54 -15.66 -9.45 7.23
N GLN A 55 -16.32 -8.30 7.35
CA GLN A 55 -16.84 -7.60 6.18
C GLN A 55 -15.74 -7.08 5.27
N ILE A 56 -14.65 -6.59 5.84
CA ILE A 56 -13.47 -6.17 5.06
C ILE A 56 -12.87 -7.38 4.33
N ALA A 57 -12.73 -8.50 5.01
CA ALA A 57 -12.22 -9.72 4.41
C ALA A 57 -13.13 -10.21 3.27
N MET A 58 -14.43 -10.22 3.50
CA MET A 58 -15.42 -10.62 2.49
C MET A 58 -15.40 -9.70 1.27
N ALA A 59 -15.25 -8.40 1.49
CA ALA A 59 -15.15 -7.44 0.40
C ALA A 59 -13.87 -7.68 -0.42
N ALA A 60 -12.76 -7.97 0.26
CA ALA A 60 -11.49 -8.26 -0.40
C ALA A 60 -11.55 -9.54 -1.24
N GLU A 61 -12.30 -10.54 -0.81
CA GLU A 61 -12.48 -11.78 -1.59
C GLU A 61 -13.11 -11.53 -2.96
N LYS A 62 -13.93 -10.49 -3.09
CA LYS A 62 -14.57 -10.10 -4.35
C LYS A 62 -13.63 -9.30 -5.26
N HIS A 63 -12.50 -8.89 -4.75
CA HIS A 63 -11.51 -8.07 -5.44
C HIS A 63 -10.14 -8.72 -5.33
N PRO A 64 -9.81 -9.67 -6.22
CA PRO A 64 -8.54 -10.42 -6.13
C PRO A 64 -7.30 -9.55 -6.22
N GLU A 65 -7.42 -8.30 -6.65
CA GLU A 65 -6.34 -7.33 -6.64
C GLU A 65 -6.00 -6.82 -5.23
N PHE A 66 -6.86 -7.04 -4.23
CA PHE A 66 -6.62 -6.61 -2.85
C PHE A 66 -6.20 -7.78 -1.98
N GLU A 67 -5.15 -7.55 -1.21
CA GLU A 67 -4.71 -8.43 -0.13
C GLU A 67 -4.77 -7.65 1.17
N VAL A 68 -5.50 -8.15 2.17
CA VAL A 68 -5.65 -7.47 3.46
C VAL A 68 -4.89 -8.21 4.54
N ILE A 69 -4.06 -7.47 5.26
CA ILE A 69 -3.33 -7.97 6.43
C ILE A 69 -3.96 -7.34 7.67
N PHE A 70 -4.42 -8.18 8.59
CA PHE A 70 -5.06 -7.72 9.82
C PHE A 70 -4.11 -7.73 10.99
N ALA A 71 -4.19 -6.71 11.83
CA ALA A 71 -3.48 -6.64 13.11
C ALA A 71 -4.47 -6.29 14.21
N ASP A 72 -4.36 -6.98 15.34
CA ASP A 72 -5.14 -6.76 16.54
C ASP A 72 -4.24 -6.15 17.61
N ALA A 73 -4.54 -4.93 18.01
CA ALA A 73 -3.75 -4.21 19.02
C ALA A 73 -4.10 -4.61 20.46
N ALA A 74 -5.13 -5.40 20.66
CA ALA A 74 -5.53 -5.89 22.00
C ALA A 74 -5.70 -4.75 23.02
N GLN A 75 -6.27 -3.62 22.61
CA GLN A 75 -6.49 -2.41 23.43
C GLN A 75 -5.20 -1.70 23.89
N ASP A 76 -4.08 -2.01 23.30
CA ASP A 76 -2.80 -1.38 23.62
C ASP A 76 -2.43 -0.35 22.57
N ASN A 77 -2.39 0.93 22.97
CA ASN A 77 -2.03 2.03 22.07
C ASN A 77 -0.62 1.86 21.49
N SER A 78 0.33 1.45 22.32
CA SER A 78 1.71 1.23 21.86
C SER A 78 1.80 0.13 20.83
N LYS A 79 1.05 -0.94 21.02
CA LYS A 79 0.98 -2.03 20.06
C LYS A 79 0.33 -1.55 18.76
N GLN A 80 -0.74 -0.76 18.84
CA GLN A 80 -1.40 -0.26 17.64
C GLN A 80 -0.49 0.67 16.84
N ILE A 81 0.26 1.52 17.50
CA ILE A 81 1.27 2.36 16.85
C ILE A 81 2.31 1.48 16.15
N ALA A 82 2.83 0.46 16.84
CA ALA A 82 3.79 -0.46 16.26
C ALA A 82 3.22 -1.23 15.06
N ASP A 83 1.97 -1.64 15.12
CA ASP A 83 1.28 -2.30 14.01
C ASP A 83 1.21 -1.39 12.77
N ILE A 84 0.85 -0.12 12.97
CA ILE A 84 0.79 0.87 11.87
C ILE A 84 2.18 1.14 11.30
N GLU A 85 3.17 1.34 12.15
CA GLU A 85 4.56 1.55 11.72
C GLU A 85 5.09 0.34 10.94
N ASN A 86 4.72 -0.86 11.37
CA ASN A 86 5.09 -2.08 10.66
C ASN A 86 4.46 -2.12 9.27
N PHE A 87 3.20 -1.75 9.12
CA PHE A 87 2.57 -1.64 7.80
C PHE A 87 3.28 -0.64 6.90
N VAL A 88 3.69 0.50 7.46
CA VAL A 88 4.47 1.50 6.71
C VAL A 88 5.80 0.91 6.23
N GLN A 89 6.50 0.19 7.12
CA GLN A 89 7.77 -0.45 6.77
C GLN A 89 7.60 -1.56 5.72
N MET A 90 6.50 -2.28 5.76
CA MET A 90 6.17 -3.28 4.75
C MET A 90 5.84 -2.67 3.40
N GLY A 91 5.57 -1.38 3.35
CA GLY A 91 5.22 -0.69 2.13
C GLY A 91 3.82 -1.01 1.64
N VAL A 92 2.86 -1.21 2.55
CA VAL A 92 1.46 -1.42 2.15
C VAL A 92 0.91 -0.21 1.41
N ASP A 93 -0.05 -0.43 0.54
CA ASP A 93 -0.60 0.62 -0.31
C ASP A 93 -1.63 1.49 0.41
N LEU A 94 -2.31 0.92 1.42
CA LEU A 94 -3.34 1.60 2.19
C LEU A 94 -3.37 1.06 3.61
N ILE A 95 -3.61 1.92 4.56
CA ILE A 95 -3.85 1.54 5.95
C ILE A 95 -5.26 1.96 6.35
N ILE A 96 -6.02 0.99 6.85
CA ILE A 96 -7.31 1.23 7.48
C ILE A 96 -7.08 1.06 8.98
N THR A 97 -7.51 2.03 9.76
CA THR A 97 -7.37 1.93 11.21
C THR A 97 -8.68 2.21 11.92
N SER A 98 -8.97 1.38 12.92
CA SER A 98 -10.00 1.62 13.91
C SER A 98 -9.28 1.90 15.23
N PRO A 99 -9.06 3.17 15.60
CA PRO A 99 -8.16 3.51 16.68
C PRO A 99 -8.74 3.17 18.05
N ASN A 100 -7.87 2.74 18.96
CA ASN A 100 -8.21 2.59 20.36
C ASN A 100 -8.44 3.97 20.99
N GLU A 101 -7.50 4.88 20.78
CA GLU A 101 -7.59 6.28 21.18
C GLU A 101 -7.03 7.15 20.07
N ALA A 102 -7.67 8.28 19.83
CA ALA A 102 -7.27 9.16 18.72
C ALA A 102 -5.92 9.83 18.96
N THR A 103 -5.74 10.40 20.15
CA THR A 103 -4.55 11.24 20.43
C THR A 103 -3.22 10.49 20.31
N PRO A 104 -3.06 9.30 20.91
CA PRO A 104 -1.79 8.57 20.80
C PRO A 104 -1.44 8.18 19.37
N LEU A 105 -2.43 7.97 18.53
CA LEU A 105 -2.23 7.49 17.17
C LEU A 105 -2.02 8.61 16.14
N THR A 106 -2.25 9.86 16.51
CA THR A 106 -2.14 10.99 15.57
C THR A 106 -0.77 11.02 14.87
N ASN A 107 0.30 10.83 15.62
CA ASN A 107 1.64 10.87 15.04
C ASN A 107 1.95 9.67 14.16
N ALA A 108 1.38 8.51 14.48
CA ALA A 108 1.61 7.29 13.71
C ALA A 108 0.95 7.34 12.33
N VAL A 109 -0.12 8.13 12.18
CA VAL A 109 -0.87 8.22 10.93
C VAL A 109 -0.62 9.52 10.16
N SER A 110 0.22 10.38 10.69
CA SER A 110 0.62 11.63 10.04
C SER A 110 1.80 11.42 9.12
#